data_1e7d100961e41c9e2f7bec9c180b78e7
#
_entry.id   1e7d100961e41c9e2f7bec9c180b78e7
#
_cell.length_a   1.000
_cell.length_b   1.000
_cell.length_c   1.000
_cell.angle_alpha   90.00
_cell.angle_beta   90.00
_cell.angle_gamma   90.00
#
_symmetry.space_group_name_H-M   'P 1'
#
loop_
_entity.id
_entity.type
_entity.pdbx_description
1 polymer ?
#
loop_
_entity_poly.entity_id
_entity_poly.type
_entity_poly.pdbx_seq_one_letter_code
_entity_poly.pdbx_strand_id
1 'polypeptide(L)'
;MPEIIDVSIGVLIAAGYAGYTINRVANDAGIRLSTLQHYFSTREALLRATIEEIARRYFERFRGFAENRNRSPQARLESIIDDAFADFVKPGLSAGVIESWGLAQHEPFARDAIVDVQKQFTRLFALLVGEINPELSMEERELRGALIVSSCQGLVIFLRWNEGDAAHLHAFRKAVKAVWNGIGMAGE
;
A
#
# COMPACT_ATOMS: atom_id res chain seq x y z
N MET A 1 8.01 -15.19 -14.77
CA MET A 1 8.31 -14.45 -13.50
C MET A 1 7.09 -13.74 -12.91
N PRO A 2 6.34 -12.88 -13.61
CA PRO A 2 5.13 -12.26 -13.03
C PRO A 2 4.13 -13.26 -12.44
N GLU A 3 3.84 -14.36 -13.14
CA GLU A 3 2.92 -15.42 -12.69
C GLU A 3 3.30 -16.06 -11.34
N ILE A 4 4.60 -16.29 -11.10
CA ILE A 4 5.08 -16.85 -9.82
C ILE A 4 4.81 -15.87 -8.67
N ILE A 5 5.04 -14.58 -8.88
CA ILE A 5 4.79 -13.57 -7.86
C ILE A 5 3.29 -13.39 -7.61
N ASP A 6 2.44 -13.48 -8.64
CA ASP A 6 0.99 -13.44 -8.48
C ASP A 6 0.49 -14.60 -7.61
N VAL A 7 0.98 -15.82 -7.88
CA VAL A 7 0.69 -16.99 -7.04
C VAL A 7 1.22 -16.79 -5.62
N SER A 8 2.42 -16.26 -5.48
CA SER A 8 3.05 -15.98 -4.18
C SER A 8 2.23 -15.00 -3.35
N ILE A 9 1.72 -13.92 -3.96
CA ILE A 9 0.79 -12.96 -3.33
C ILE A 9 -0.48 -13.70 -2.88
N GLY A 10 -1.07 -14.52 -3.75
CA GLY A 10 -2.26 -15.32 -3.44
C GLY A 10 -2.05 -16.25 -2.24
N VAL A 11 -0.91 -16.95 -2.17
CA VAL A 11 -0.55 -17.82 -1.04
C VAL A 11 -0.39 -17.00 0.24
N LEU A 12 0.28 -15.85 0.20
CA LEU A 12 0.46 -14.98 1.36
C LEU A 12 -0.89 -14.48 1.90
N ILE A 13 -1.79 -14.05 1.02
CA ILE A 13 -3.13 -13.56 1.39
C ILE A 13 -3.99 -14.68 1.98
N ALA A 14 -3.95 -15.87 1.38
CA ALA A 14 -4.83 -16.98 1.78
C ALA A 14 -4.36 -17.74 3.03
N ALA A 15 -3.05 -17.84 3.24
CA ALA A 15 -2.46 -18.68 4.29
C ALA A 15 -1.74 -17.86 5.39
N GLY A 16 -1.58 -16.57 5.20
CA GLY A 16 -0.75 -15.73 6.05
C GLY A 16 0.73 -16.16 6.04
N TYR A 17 1.55 -15.44 6.80
CA TYR A 17 2.96 -15.77 6.91
C TYR A 17 3.22 -17.18 7.47
N ALA A 18 2.42 -17.61 8.44
CA ALA A 18 2.59 -18.93 9.08
C ALA A 18 2.38 -20.10 8.11
N GLY A 19 1.43 -19.96 7.18
CA GLY A 19 1.13 -20.99 6.17
C GLY A 19 1.87 -20.81 4.85
N TYR A 20 2.68 -19.78 4.72
CA TYR A 20 3.44 -19.50 3.51
C TYR A 20 4.70 -20.38 3.45
N THR A 21 4.79 -21.22 2.43
CA THR A 21 5.99 -22.04 2.14
C THR A 21 6.34 -21.98 0.67
N ILE A 22 7.64 -22.12 0.37
CA ILE A 22 8.12 -22.17 -1.02
C ILE A 22 7.54 -23.36 -1.80
N ASN A 23 7.31 -24.50 -1.09
CA ASN A 23 6.67 -25.68 -1.68
C ASN A 23 5.22 -25.39 -2.09
N ARG A 24 4.46 -24.66 -1.23
CA ARG A 24 3.09 -24.30 -1.55
C ARG A 24 3.02 -23.38 -2.76
N VAL A 25 3.88 -22.39 -2.82
CA VAL A 25 3.95 -21.49 -3.99
C VAL A 25 4.31 -22.28 -5.27
N ALA A 26 5.28 -23.21 -5.21
CA ALA A 26 5.62 -24.05 -6.36
C ALA A 26 4.44 -24.91 -6.82
N ASN A 27 3.75 -25.56 -5.88
CA ASN A 27 2.59 -26.41 -6.17
C ASN A 27 1.43 -25.58 -6.77
N ASP A 28 1.09 -24.44 -6.16
CA ASP A 28 -0.01 -23.59 -6.62
C ASP A 28 0.32 -22.93 -7.99
N ALA A 29 1.61 -22.71 -8.27
CA ALA A 29 2.10 -22.23 -9.58
C ALA A 29 2.22 -23.34 -10.64
N GLY A 30 2.00 -24.62 -10.27
CA GLY A 30 2.10 -25.75 -11.19
C GLY A 30 3.53 -26.02 -11.69
N ILE A 31 4.55 -25.60 -10.92
CA ILE A 31 5.97 -25.78 -11.29
C ILE A 31 6.71 -26.65 -10.27
N ARG A 32 7.85 -27.20 -10.70
CA ARG A 32 8.72 -27.96 -9.78
C ARG A 32 9.39 -27.01 -8.79
N LEU A 33 9.59 -27.46 -7.54
CA LEU A 33 10.32 -26.71 -6.53
C LEU A 33 11.70 -26.26 -7.02
N SER A 34 12.42 -27.12 -7.74
CA SER A 34 13.74 -26.78 -8.32
C SER A 34 13.67 -25.63 -9.33
N THR A 35 12.57 -25.54 -10.08
CA THR A 35 12.32 -24.42 -10.99
C THR A 35 12.10 -23.12 -10.22
N LEU A 36 11.30 -23.16 -9.15
CA LEU A 36 11.09 -21.98 -8.29
C LEU A 36 12.39 -21.54 -7.63
N GLN A 37 13.17 -22.49 -7.10
CA GLN A 37 14.47 -22.23 -6.45
C GLN A 37 15.53 -21.67 -7.39
N HIS A 38 15.41 -21.92 -8.69
CA HIS A 38 16.27 -21.27 -9.70
C HIS A 38 16.03 -19.76 -9.76
N TYR A 39 14.78 -19.29 -9.57
CA TYR A 39 14.44 -17.88 -9.56
C TYR A 39 14.61 -17.25 -8.17
N PHE A 40 14.26 -17.97 -7.12
CA PHE A 40 14.28 -17.52 -5.74
C PHE A 40 14.95 -18.58 -4.86
N SER A 41 16.24 -18.38 -4.59
CA SER A 41 17.07 -19.36 -3.87
C SER A 41 16.60 -19.64 -2.44
N THR A 42 15.87 -18.69 -1.81
CA THR A 42 15.36 -18.82 -0.44
C THR A 42 13.91 -18.39 -0.34
N ARG A 43 13.23 -18.82 0.74
CA ARG A 43 11.88 -18.35 1.11
C ARG A 43 11.85 -16.83 1.30
N GLU A 44 12.89 -16.28 1.91
CA GLU A 44 13.02 -14.85 2.19
C GLU A 44 13.14 -14.04 0.89
N ALA A 45 13.94 -14.52 -0.08
CA ALA A 45 14.06 -13.85 -1.38
C ALA A 45 12.71 -13.79 -2.12
N LEU A 46 11.94 -14.88 -2.07
CA LEU A 46 10.59 -14.90 -2.65
C LEU A 46 9.63 -13.98 -1.89
N LEU A 47 9.64 -14.00 -0.55
CA LEU A 47 8.80 -13.13 0.26
C LEU A 47 9.14 -11.65 0.06
N ARG A 48 10.43 -11.30 0.00
CA ARG A 48 10.86 -9.93 -0.32
C ARG A 48 10.26 -9.47 -1.65
N ALA A 49 10.45 -10.24 -2.71
CA ALA A 49 9.89 -9.94 -4.02
C ALA A 49 8.35 -9.84 -4.01
N THR A 50 7.69 -10.66 -3.18
CA THR A 50 6.23 -10.63 -3.00
C THR A 50 5.78 -9.32 -2.34
N ILE A 51 6.44 -8.89 -1.26
CA ILE A 51 6.16 -7.64 -0.55
C ILE A 51 6.41 -6.43 -1.46
N GLU A 52 7.55 -6.43 -2.15
CA GLU A 52 7.93 -5.37 -3.10
C GLU A 52 6.89 -5.25 -4.23
N GLU A 53 6.38 -6.37 -4.75
CA GLU A 53 5.36 -6.34 -5.80
C GLU A 53 3.99 -5.86 -5.29
N ILE A 54 3.56 -6.25 -4.07
CA ILE A 54 2.35 -5.71 -3.43
C ILE A 54 2.47 -4.18 -3.33
N ALA A 55 3.60 -3.71 -2.81
CA ALA A 55 3.86 -2.27 -2.65
C ALA A 55 3.91 -1.54 -3.99
N ARG A 56 4.56 -2.12 -5.00
CA ARG A 56 4.64 -1.56 -6.36
C ARG A 56 3.26 -1.39 -6.97
N ARG A 57 2.34 -2.35 -6.80
CA ARG A 57 0.97 -2.27 -7.34
C ARG A 57 0.20 -1.10 -6.74
N TYR A 58 0.29 -0.89 -5.43
CA TYR A 58 -0.31 0.27 -4.78
C TYR A 58 0.35 1.57 -5.22
N PHE A 59 1.69 1.59 -5.25
CA PHE A 59 2.44 2.79 -5.63
C PHE A 59 2.09 3.23 -7.05
N GLU A 60 2.12 2.32 -8.03
CA GLU A 60 1.79 2.64 -9.42
C GLU A 60 0.35 3.14 -9.57
N ARG A 61 -0.58 2.53 -8.85
CA ARG A 61 -1.99 2.93 -8.86
C ARG A 61 -2.17 4.33 -8.27
N PHE A 62 -1.58 4.62 -7.13
CA PHE A 62 -1.66 5.95 -6.49
C PHE A 62 -0.90 7.01 -7.30
N ARG A 63 0.24 6.66 -7.88
CA ARG A 63 0.98 7.52 -8.78
C ARG A 63 0.14 7.91 -10.00
N GLY A 64 -0.58 6.95 -10.58
CA GLY A 64 -1.48 7.21 -11.71
C GLY A 64 -2.54 8.27 -11.38
N PHE A 65 -3.10 8.25 -10.16
CA PHE A 65 -4.00 9.32 -9.71
C PHE A 65 -3.26 10.64 -9.45
N ALA A 66 -2.12 10.59 -8.75
CA ALA A 66 -1.34 11.77 -8.39
C ALA A 66 -0.80 12.53 -9.61
N GLU A 67 -0.49 11.85 -10.69
CA GLU A 67 0.05 12.43 -11.93
C GLU A 67 -1.02 12.84 -12.95
N ASN A 68 -2.31 12.61 -12.68
CA ASN A 68 -3.40 12.96 -13.62
C ASN A 68 -3.61 14.46 -13.70
N ARG A 69 -2.87 15.12 -14.60
CA ARG A 69 -2.89 16.59 -14.81
C ARG A 69 -4.21 17.14 -15.33
N ASN A 70 -5.16 16.29 -15.74
CA ASN A 70 -6.50 16.70 -16.13
C ASN A 70 -7.40 17.03 -14.93
N ARG A 71 -6.90 16.84 -13.71
CA ARG A 71 -7.59 17.12 -12.44
C ARG A 71 -6.79 18.09 -11.59
N SER A 72 -7.49 18.88 -10.75
CA SER A 72 -6.81 19.70 -9.74
C SER A 72 -6.03 18.81 -8.76
N PRO A 73 -4.99 19.33 -8.10
CA PRO A 73 -4.24 18.58 -7.11
C PRO A 73 -5.12 17.99 -6.00
N GLN A 74 -6.11 18.74 -5.52
CA GLN A 74 -7.09 18.30 -4.52
C GLN A 74 -7.92 17.12 -5.06
N ALA A 75 -8.44 17.23 -6.29
CA ALA A 75 -9.24 16.16 -6.90
C ALA A 75 -8.42 14.88 -7.15
N ARG A 76 -7.09 15.01 -7.37
CA ARG A 76 -6.16 13.87 -7.46
C ARG A 76 -6.00 13.19 -6.11
N LEU A 77 -5.81 13.96 -5.03
CA LEU A 77 -5.74 13.44 -3.67
C LEU A 77 -7.03 12.71 -3.28
N GLU A 78 -8.19 13.30 -3.57
CA GLU A 78 -9.49 12.68 -3.33
C GLU A 78 -9.70 11.38 -4.12
N SER A 79 -9.15 11.29 -5.35
CA SER A 79 -9.21 10.07 -6.14
C SER A 79 -8.45 8.92 -5.50
N ILE A 80 -7.30 9.20 -4.85
CA ILE A 80 -6.54 8.20 -4.09
C ILE A 80 -7.37 7.71 -2.90
N ILE A 81 -8.07 8.61 -2.19
CA ILE A 81 -8.94 8.23 -1.07
C ILE A 81 -10.09 7.34 -1.55
N ASP A 82 -10.75 7.70 -2.66
CA ASP A 82 -11.85 6.92 -3.21
C ASP A 82 -11.40 5.51 -3.60
N ASP A 83 -10.22 5.39 -4.22
CA ASP A 83 -9.60 4.11 -4.57
C ASP A 83 -9.25 3.28 -3.32
N ALA A 84 -8.63 3.90 -2.32
CA ALA A 84 -8.29 3.26 -1.05
C ALA A 84 -9.56 2.68 -0.36
N PHE A 85 -10.64 3.46 -0.28
CA PHE A 85 -11.90 2.98 0.29
C PHE A 85 -12.53 1.85 -0.52
N ALA A 86 -12.43 1.87 -1.84
CA ALA A 86 -12.96 0.81 -2.69
C ALA A 86 -12.19 -0.52 -2.55
N ASP A 87 -10.89 -0.45 -2.25
CA ASP A 87 -10.00 -1.61 -2.16
C ASP A 87 -9.90 -2.17 -0.73
N PHE A 88 -9.71 -1.31 0.28
CA PHE A 88 -9.38 -1.75 1.63
C PHE A 88 -10.51 -2.47 2.35
N VAL A 89 -11.75 -2.24 1.97
CA VAL A 89 -12.92 -2.98 2.50
C VAL A 89 -13.01 -4.42 1.99
N LYS A 90 -12.27 -4.77 0.94
CA LYS A 90 -12.34 -6.09 0.30
C LYS A 90 -11.19 -7.00 0.77
N PRO A 91 -11.43 -8.31 0.89
CA PRO A 91 -10.33 -9.27 1.03
C PRO A 91 -9.53 -9.32 -0.27
N GLY A 92 -8.30 -8.86 -0.23
CA GLY A 92 -7.45 -8.76 -1.43
C GLY A 92 -6.05 -8.30 -1.06
N LEU A 93 -5.48 -7.48 -1.92
CA LEU A 93 -4.10 -7.01 -1.77
C LEU A 93 -3.83 -6.33 -0.42
N SER A 94 -4.83 -5.65 0.17
CA SER A 94 -4.76 -5.06 1.51
C SER A 94 -4.44 -6.07 2.62
N ALA A 95 -4.89 -7.32 2.50
CA ALA A 95 -4.53 -8.38 3.44
C ALA A 95 -3.02 -8.68 3.36
N GLY A 96 -2.45 -8.72 2.15
CA GLY A 96 -1.01 -8.88 1.95
C GLY A 96 -0.19 -7.74 2.56
N VAL A 97 -0.70 -6.51 2.55
CA VAL A 97 -0.07 -5.36 3.23
C VAL A 97 -0.01 -5.59 4.74
N ILE A 98 -1.12 -6.02 5.35
CA ILE A 98 -1.19 -6.28 6.80
C ILE A 98 -0.21 -7.43 7.19
N GLU A 99 -0.20 -8.51 6.42
CA GLU A 99 0.76 -9.62 6.61
C GLU A 99 2.20 -9.14 6.52
N SER A 100 2.50 -8.27 5.56
CA SER A 100 3.84 -7.69 5.38
C SER A 100 4.27 -6.85 6.59
N TRP A 101 3.36 -6.08 7.20
CA TRP A 101 3.65 -5.31 8.42
C TRP A 101 3.85 -6.22 9.64
N GLY A 102 3.04 -7.28 9.77
CA GLY A 102 3.24 -8.29 10.81
C GLY A 102 4.62 -8.94 10.69
N LEU A 103 5.00 -9.31 9.48
CA LEU A 103 6.32 -9.89 9.19
C LEU A 103 7.47 -8.93 9.52
N ALA A 104 7.34 -7.65 9.22
CA ALA A 104 8.35 -6.62 9.48
C ALA A 104 8.67 -6.42 10.98
N GLN A 105 7.81 -6.90 11.89
CA GLN A 105 8.11 -6.88 13.33
C GLN A 105 9.22 -7.86 13.71
N HIS A 106 9.40 -8.93 12.93
CA HIS A 106 10.27 -10.05 13.27
C HIS A 106 11.40 -10.27 12.26
N GLU A 107 11.21 -9.84 11.02
CA GLU A 107 12.12 -10.11 9.90
C GLU A 107 12.75 -8.82 9.36
N PRO A 108 14.09 -8.65 9.49
CA PRO A 108 14.77 -7.43 9.03
C PRO A 108 14.54 -7.13 7.55
N PHE A 109 14.55 -8.15 6.68
CA PHE A 109 14.35 -7.94 5.24
C PHE A 109 12.98 -7.34 4.90
N ALA A 110 11.94 -7.73 5.64
CA ALA A 110 10.60 -7.20 5.46
C ALA A 110 10.51 -5.76 5.99
N ARG A 111 11.17 -5.48 7.12
CA ARG A 111 11.26 -4.12 7.68
C ARG A 111 11.92 -3.16 6.70
N ASP A 112 13.06 -3.55 6.12
CA ASP A 112 13.78 -2.73 5.14
C ASP A 112 12.89 -2.42 3.93
N ALA A 113 12.20 -3.42 3.39
CA ALA A 113 11.26 -3.24 2.28
C ALA A 113 10.12 -2.27 2.65
N ILE A 114 9.52 -2.41 3.84
CA ILE A 114 8.44 -1.52 4.30
C ILE A 114 8.94 -0.07 4.48
N VAL A 115 10.13 0.12 5.07
CA VAL A 115 10.72 1.46 5.24
C VAL A 115 10.94 2.15 3.88
N ASP A 116 11.45 1.43 2.89
CA ASP A 116 11.67 1.99 1.56
C ASP A 116 10.35 2.32 0.85
N VAL A 117 9.34 1.49 1.00
CA VAL A 117 7.98 1.77 0.53
C VAL A 117 7.41 3.02 1.18
N GLN A 118 7.51 3.17 2.50
CA GLN A 118 7.04 4.37 3.21
C GLN A 118 7.69 5.64 2.68
N LYS A 119 9.01 5.62 2.45
CA LYS A 119 9.73 6.77 1.85
C LYS A 119 9.20 7.13 0.47
N GLN A 120 8.92 6.14 -0.38
CA GLN A 120 8.39 6.39 -1.73
C GLN A 120 7.01 7.03 -1.67
N PHE A 121 6.09 6.51 -0.85
CA PHE A 121 4.75 7.09 -0.68
C PHE A 121 4.81 8.49 -0.04
N THR A 122 5.67 8.70 0.95
CA THR A 122 5.87 10.03 1.56
C THR A 122 6.28 11.06 0.52
N ARG A 123 7.23 10.72 -0.36
CA ARG A 123 7.66 11.60 -1.45
C ARG A 123 6.52 11.88 -2.44
N LEU A 124 5.75 10.85 -2.82
CA LEU A 124 4.61 11.00 -3.72
C LEU A 124 3.59 11.99 -3.16
N PHE A 125 3.20 11.83 -1.90
CA PHE A 125 2.25 12.74 -1.25
C PHE A 125 2.85 14.12 -0.98
N ALA A 126 4.13 14.23 -0.63
CA ALA A 126 4.82 15.51 -0.46
C ALA A 126 4.80 16.35 -1.75
N LEU A 127 5.02 15.71 -2.90
CA LEU A 127 4.90 16.38 -4.19
C LEU A 127 3.48 16.87 -4.45
N LEU A 128 2.47 16.04 -4.18
CA LEU A 128 1.07 16.42 -4.38
C LEU A 128 0.63 17.53 -3.41
N VAL A 129 1.07 17.48 -2.16
CA VAL A 129 0.88 18.55 -1.16
C VAL A 129 1.52 19.85 -1.63
N GLY A 130 2.75 19.80 -2.17
CA GLY A 130 3.41 20.98 -2.72
C GLY A 130 2.71 21.58 -3.94
N GLU A 131 1.96 20.80 -4.71
CA GLU A 131 1.10 21.32 -5.78
C GLU A 131 -0.21 21.92 -5.25
N ILE A 132 -0.73 21.43 -4.11
CA ILE A 132 -1.91 21.98 -3.43
C ILE A 132 -1.56 23.31 -2.76
N ASN A 133 -0.42 23.38 -2.08
CA ASN A 133 0.07 24.57 -1.41
C ASN A 133 1.57 24.81 -1.72
N PRO A 134 1.87 25.61 -2.76
CA PRO A 134 3.24 25.91 -3.18
C PRO A 134 4.07 26.69 -2.14
N GLU A 135 3.43 27.39 -1.19
CA GLU A 135 4.10 28.21 -0.16
C GLU A 135 4.81 27.36 0.92
N LEU A 136 4.45 26.08 1.04
CA LEU A 136 5.04 25.19 2.02
C LEU A 136 6.52 24.92 1.72
N SER A 137 7.36 24.93 2.76
CA SER A 137 8.73 24.47 2.69
C SER A 137 8.82 22.98 2.31
N MET A 138 9.96 22.52 1.82
CA MET A 138 10.15 21.09 1.52
C MET A 138 9.98 20.22 2.75
N GLU A 139 10.46 20.66 3.90
CA GLU A 139 10.33 19.94 5.18
C GLU A 139 8.87 19.75 5.58
N GLU A 140 8.06 20.80 5.45
CA GLU A 140 6.61 20.72 5.74
C GLU A 140 5.88 19.83 4.76
N ARG A 141 6.21 19.87 3.45
CA ARG A 141 5.62 18.96 2.44
C ARG A 141 5.91 17.52 2.79
N GLU A 142 7.14 17.20 3.20
CA GLU A 142 7.52 15.86 3.62
C GLU A 142 6.80 15.42 4.89
N LEU A 143 6.69 16.29 5.90
CA LEU A 143 5.95 16.03 7.14
C LEU A 143 4.46 15.73 6.83
N ARG A 144 3.83 16.55 6.01
CA ARG A 144 2.43 16.38 5.61
C ARG A 144 2.22 15.14 4.74
N GLY A 145 3.17 14.83 3.85
CA GLY A 145 3.20 13.57 3.11
C GLY A 145 3.26 12.36 4.05
N ALA A 146 4.10 12.41 5.07
CA ALA A 146 4.19 11.35 6.08
C ALA A 146 2.91 11.22 6.91
N LEU A 147 2.22 12.33 7.25
CA LEU A 147 0.91 12.30 7.92
C LEU A 147 -0.15 11.62 7.06
N ILE A 148 -0.18 11.89 5.77
CA ILE A 148 -1.10 11.23 4.83
C ILE A 148 -0.78 9.72 4.76
N VAL A 149 0.49 9.35 4.65
CA VAL A 149 0.91 7.92 4.63
C VAL A 149 0.48 7.22 5.92
N SER A 150 0.73 7.80 7.09
CA SER A 150 0.34 7.21 8.38
C SER A 150 -1.18 7.06 8.51
N SER A 151 -1.94 8.06 8.04
CA SER A 151 -3.40 8.00 7.98
C SER A 151 -3.87 6.88 7.03
N CYS A 152 -3.27 6.75 5.85
CA CYS A 152 -3.58 5.69 4.90
C CYS A 152 -3.32 4.29 5.50
N GLN A 153 -2.21 4.11 6.21
CA GLN A 153 -1.90 2.86 6.92
C GLN A 153 -2.96 2.52 7.98
N GLY A 154 -3.39 3.51 8.75
CA GLY A 154 -4.51 3.35 9.69
C GLY A 154 -5.81 2.95 8.99
N LEU A 155 -6.09 3.54 7.82
CA LEU A 155 -7.28 3.21 7.03
C LEU A 155 -7.27 1.76 6.53
N VAL A 156 -6.11 1.20 6.14
CA VAL A 156 -6.01 -0.23 5.73
C VAL A 156 -6.53 -1.13 6.84
N ILE A 157 -6.10 -0.89 8.07
CA ILE A 157 -6.51 -1.70 9.22
C ILE A 157 -7.98 -1.44 9.57
N PHE A 158 -8.37 -0.16 9.68
CA PHE A 158 -9.71 0.22 10.12
C PHE A 158 -10.79 -0.28 9.15
N LEU A 159 -10.60 -0.08 7.85
CA LEU A 159 -11.58 -0.48 6.83
C LEU A 159 -11.66 -2.00 6.65
N ARG A 160 -10.59 -2.72 6.91
CA ARG A 160 -10.54 -4.18 6.78
C ARG A 160 -11.51 -4.90 7.74
N TRP A 161 -11.70 -4.33 8.92
CA TRP A 161 -12.54 -4.91 9.96
C TRP A 161 -13.78 -4.05 10.29
N ASN A 162 -14.05 -3.06 9.46
CA ASN A 162 -15.23 -2.23 9.65
C ASN A 162 -16.50 -2.97 9.19
N GLU A 163 -17.43 -3.19 10.11
CA GLU A 163 -18.74 -3.78 9.86
C GLU A 163 -19.83 -2.70 9.61
N GLY A 164 -19.43 -1.44 9.42
CA GLY A 164 -20.33 -0.32 9.17
C GLY A 164 -21.13 -0.48 7.86
N ASP A 165 -22.35 0.03 7.87
CA ASP A 165 -23.17 0.08 6.66
C ASP A 165 -22.61 1.06 5.61
N ALA A 166 -23.18 1.03 4.41
CA ALA A 166 -22.73 1.87 3.29
C ALA A 166 -22.85 3.37 3.59
N ALA A 167 -23.85 3.80 4.37
CA ALA A 167 -24.06 5.20 4.73
C ALA A 167 -22.93 5.68 5.68
N HIS A 168 -22.60 4.85 6.68
CA HIS A 168 -21.49 5.12 7.59
C HIS A 168 -20.15 5.22 6.85
N LEU A 169 -19.85 4.25 5.98
CA LEU A 169 -18.63 4.28 5.16
C LEU A 169 -18.57 5.49 4.25
N HIS A 170 -19.70 5.92 3.68
CA HIS A 170 -19.77 7.13 2.86
C HIS A 170 -19.46 8.38 3.68
N ALA A 171 -20.06 8.54 4.87
CA ALA A 171 -19.83 9.66 5.76
C ALA A 171 -18.37 9.67 6.24
N PHE A 172 -17.81 8.52 6.59
CA PHE A 172 -16.42 8.40 7.02
C PHE A 172 -15.44 8.75 5.90
N ARG A 173 -15.68 8.29 4.67
CA ARG A 173 -14.88 8.68 3.50
C ARG A 173 -14.88 10.17 3.27
N LYS A 174 -16.06 10.84 3.42
CA LYS A 174 -16.17 12.29 3.32
C LYS A 174 -15.35 13.01 4.40
N ALA A 175 -15.35 12.49 5.62
CA ALA A 175 -14.55 13.04 6.71
C ALA A 175 -13.03 12.88 6.43
N VAL A 176 -12.60 11.72 5.95
CA VAL A 176 -11.20 11.50 5.56
C VAL A 176 -10.76 12.46 4.45
N LYS A 177 -11.62 12.70 3.44
CA LYS A 177 -11.34 13.70 2.40
C LYS A 177 -11.14 15.10 2.98
N ALA A 178 -12.01 15.51 3.90
CA ALA A 178 -11.87 16.81 4.56
C ALA A 178 -10.56 16.92 5.36
N VAL A 179 -10.17 15.87 6.09
CA VAL A 179 -8.91 15.84 6.85
C VAL A 179 -7.70 15.92 5.92
N TRP A 180 -7.64 15.10 4.86
CA TRP A 180 -6.49 15.12 3.96
C TRP A 180 -6.37 16.41 3.16
N ASN A 181 -7.49 16.99 2.72
CA ASN A 181 -7.50 18.32 2.12
C ASN A 181 -7.03 19.38 3.11
N GLY A 182 -7.45 19.30 4.39
CA GLY A 182 -6.96 20.18 5.46
C GLY A 182 -5.45 20.06 5.65
N ILE A 183 -4.89 18.85 5.69
CA ILE A 183 -3.44 18.63 5.76
C ILE A 183 -2.72 19.31 4.59
N GLY A 184 -3.28 19.23 3.38
CA GLY A 184 -2.67 19.87 2.20
C GLY A 184 -2.77 21.39 2.19
N MET A 185 -3.86 21.97 2.71
CA MET A 185 -4.18 23.40 2.58
C MET A 185 -3.79 24.26 3.79
N ALA A 186 -3.66 23.67 5.00
CA ALA A 186 -3.39 24.46 6.21
C ALA A 186 -2.13 25.33 6.02
N GLY A 187 -2.27 26.64 6.26
CA GLY A 187 -1.15 27.55 6.49
C GLY A 187 -0.56 27.33 7.89
N GLU A 188 0.60 27.94 8.17
CA GLU A 188 1.14 28.03 9.53
C GLU A 188 0.19 28.76 10.47
#